data_399428f9401c60c4234123d721ba0098
#
_entry.id   399428f9401c60c4234123d721ba0098
#
_cell.length_a   1.000
_cell.length_b   1.000
_cell.length_c   1.000
_cell.angle_alpha   90.00
_cell.angle_beta   90.00
_cell.angle_gamma   90.00
#
_symmetry.space_group_name_H-M   'P 1'
#
loop_
_entity.id
_entity.type
_entity.pdbx_description
1 polymer ?
#
loop_
_entity_poly.entity_id
_entity_poly.type
_entity_poly.pdbx_seq_one_letter_code
_entity_poly.pdbx_strand_id
1 'polypeptide(L)'
;FGLSKRLLAAGKTPVAVLGFNTAEDVFYENEFKALGVQTVIATADGSRGTRGFVIDALPERFDTICACGPMPMLKALCAKTDKPGQISLEARMGCGFGACMGCTCETTHGSKRVCKDGPVFTKEEILWPQQP
;
A
#
# COMPACT_ATOMS: atom_id res chain seq x y z
N PHE A 1 0.54 9.76 4.11
CA PHE A 1 0.35 11.21 4.28
C PHE A 1 1.51 12.02 3.70
N GLY A 2 2.77 11.72 4.10
CA GLY A 2 3.95 12.42 3.59
C GLY A 2 4.12 12.33 2.06
N LEU A 3 3.83 11.16 1.47
CA LEU A 3 3.86 10.98 0.02
C LEU A 3 2.82 11.87 -0.68
N SER A 4 1.60 11.97 -0.15
CA SER A 4 0.55 12.82 -0.73
C SER A 4 0.95 14.30 -0.74
N LYS A 5 1.62 14.80 0.30
CA LYS A 5 2.18 16.16 0.31
C LYS A 5 3.18 16.38 -0.82
N ARG A 6 4.09 15.42 -1.03
CA ARG A 6 5.10 15.50 -2.10
C ARG A 6 4.47 15.43 -3.48
N LEU A 7 3.47 14.58 -3.68
CA LEU A 7 2.75 14.47 -4.95
C LEU A 7 2.00 15.77 -5.27
N LEU A 8 1.31 16.35 -4.30
CA LEU A 8 0.66 17.66 -4.47
C LEU A 8 1.65 18.77 -4.83
N ALA A 9 2.79 18.83 -4.13
CA ALA A 9 3.85 19.80 -4.43
C ALA A 9 4.45 19.61 -5.83
N ALA A 10 4.41 18.39 -6.37
CA ALA A 10 4.81 18.05 -7.74
C ALA A 10 3.67 18.24 -8.77
N GLY A 11 2.56 18.88 -8.40
CA GLY A 11 1.43 19.14 -9.29
C GLY A 11 0.62 17.89 -9.67
N LYS A 12 0.72 16.81 -8.87
CA LYS A 12 -0.07 15.58 -9.05
C LYS A 12 -1.35 15.63 -8.22
N THR A 13 -2.34 14.85 -8.61
CA THR A 13 -3.63 14.75 -7.93
C THR A 13 -3.79 13.37 -7.27
N PRO A 14 -3.21 13.16 -6.08
CA PRO A 14 -3.33 11.88 -5.39
C PRO A 14 -4.76 11.65 -4.88
N VAL A 15 -5.19 10.38 -4.88
CA VAL A 15 -6.36 9.89 -4.15
C VAL A 15 -5.86 8.98 -3.04
N ALA A 16 -6.28 9.25 -1.80
CA ALA A 16 -5.97 8.41 -0.66
C ALA A 16 -7.11 7.42 -0.42
N VAL A 17 -6.83 6.13 -0.56
CA VAL A 17 -7.75 5.05 -0.20
C VAL A 17 -7.27 4.44 1.11
N LEU A 18 -8.05 4.57 2.17
CA LEU A 18 -7.69 4.16 3.52
C LEU A 18 -8.59 3.02 3.97
N GLY A 19 -7.99 1.89 4.31
CA GLY A 19 -8.71 0.69 4.76
C GLY A 19 -8.57 0.45 6.26
N PHE A 20 -9.69 0.14 6.92
CA PHE A 20 -9.79 -0.12 8.35
C PHE A 20 -10.73 -1.31 8.62
N ASN A 21 -10.73 -1.82 9.84
CA ASN A 21 -11.68 -2.85 10.22
C ASN A 21 -13.07 -2.24 10.51
N THR A 22 -13.10 -1.16 11.28
CA THR A 22 -14.32 -0.49 11.74
C THR A 22 -14.21 1.03 11.61
N ALA A 23 -15.33 1.74 11.79
CA ALA A 23 -15.35 3.20 11.81
C ALA A 23 -14.52 3.80 12.95
N GLU A 24 -14.40 3.09 14.07
CA GLU A 24 -13.64 3.53 15.25
C GLU A 24 -12.12 3.55 14.99
N ASP A 25 -11.65 2.69 14.07
CA ASP A 25 -10.24 2.59 13.70
C ASP A 25 -9.80 3.73 12.76
N VAL A 26 -10.75 4.52 12.21
CA VAL A 26 -10.44 5.52 11.18
C VAL A 26 -9.64 6.69 11.73
N PHE A 27 -8.49 6.93 11.15
CA PHE A 27 -7.62 8.06 11.47
C PHE A 27 -7.07 8.72 10.18
N TYR A 28 -6.53 9.92 10.31
CA TYR A 28 -5.95 10.73 9.22
C TYR A 28 -6.92 11.18 8.12
N GLU A 29 -8.20 10.86 8.16
CA GLU A 29 -9.14 11.28 7.10
C GLU A 29 -9.23 12.80 7.00
N ASN A 30 -9.37 13.49 8.14
CA ASN A 30 -9.48 14.94 8.17
C ASN A 30 -8.19 15.63 7.72
N GLU A 31 -7.05 15.05 8.05
CA GLU A 31 -5.74 15.55 7.66
C GLU A 31 -5.53 15.45 6.13
N PHE A 32 -5.95 14.35 5.51
CA PHE A 32 -5.93 14.23 4.05
C PHE A 32 -6.88 15.22 3.37
N LYS A 33 -8.11 15.37 3.90
CA LYS A 33 -9.07 16.35 3.40
C LYS A 33 -8.57 17.78 3.53
N ALA A 34 -7.92 18.12 4.65
CA ALA A 34 -7.32 19.45 4.87
C ALA A 34 -6.18 19.76 3.89
N LEU A 35 -5.51 18.72 3.35
CA LEU A 35 -4.53 18.87 2.27
C LEU A 35 -5.17 19.03 0.87
N GLY A 36 -6.48 18.93 0.75
CA GLY A 36 -7.16 18.89 -0.54
C GLY A 36 -7.04 17.56 -1.29
N VAL A 37 -6.67 16.48 -0.58
CA VAL A 37 -6.58 15.13 -1.16
C VAL A 37 -7.95 14.48 -1.12
N GLN A 38 -8.43 14.00 -2.28
CA GLN A 38 -9.60 13.15 -2.32
C GLN A 38 -9.35 11.90 -1.47
N THR A 39 -10.20 11.66 -0.48
CA THR A 39 -10.02 10.57 0.48
C THR A 39 -11.21 9.64 0.43
N VAL A 40 -10.95 8.36 0.26
CA VAL A 40 -11.95 7.28 0.24
C VAL A 40 -11.67 6.36 1.42
N ILE A 41 -12.68 6.08 2.22
CA ILE A 41 -12.61 5.16 3.36
C ILE A 41 -13.28 3.84 2.98
N ALA A 42 -12.62 2.73 3.33
CA ALA A 42 -13.20 1.40 3.31
C ALA A 42 -13.13 0.79 4.70
N THR A 43 -14.23 0.20 5.17
CA THR A 43 -14.25 -0.56 6.42
C THR A 43 -14.74 -1.99 6.18
N ALA A 44 -14.07 -2.96 6.77
CA ALA A 44 -14.38 -4.37 6.55
C ALA A 44 -15.82 -4.70 6.97
N ASP A 45 -16.30 -4.10 8.07
CA ASP A 45 -17.66 -4.27 8.59
C ASP A 45 -18.72 -3.40 7.90
N GLY A 46 -18.29 -2.40 7.10
CA GLY A 46 -19.17 -1.45 6.43
C GLY A 46 -19.71 -0.34 7.33
N SER A 47 -19.15 -0.14 8.50
CA SER A 47 -19.59 0.89 9.44
C SER A 47 -19.27 2.31 8.97
N ARG A 48 -18.32 2.48 8.03
CA ARG A 48 -17.98 3.78 7.42
C ARG A 48 -17.44 3.61 6.00
N GLY A 49 -17.90 4.44 5.08
CA GLY A 49 -17.43 4.47 3.70
C GLY A 49 -17.86 3.23 2.91
N THR A 50 -16.96 2.71 2.07
CA THR A 50 -17.20 1.49 1.30
C THR A 50 -17.08 0.26 2.21
N ARG A 51 -18.08 -0.60 2.18
CA ARG A 51 -17.98 -1.90 2.87
C ARG A 51 -17.04 -2.83 2.13
N GLY A 52 -16.05 -3.38 2.82
CA GLY A 52 -15.08 -4.31 2.27
C GLY A 52 -13.64 -3.82 2.44
N PHE A 53 -12.81 -4.17 1.47
CA PHE A 53 -11.38 -3.87 1.51
C PHE A 53 -11.03 -2.69 0.59
N VAL A 54 -9.81 -2.19 0.68
CA VAL A 54 -9.32 -1.07 -0.16
C VAL A 54 -9.45 -1.35 -1.65
N ILE A 55 -9.41 -2.60 -2.07
CA ILE A 55 -9.60 -3.02 -3.47
C ILE A 55 -11.01 -2.75 -4.01
N ASP A 56 -12.01 -2.69 -3.10
CA ASP A 56 -13.41 -2.43 -3.44
C ASP A 56 -13.70 -0.92 -3.52
N ALA A 57 -12.79 -0.11 -2.99
CA ALA A 57 -12.88 1.34 -2.90
C ALA A 57 -11.91 2.07 -3.86
N LEU A 58 -11.27 1.35 -4.77
CA LEU A 58 -10.36 1.96 -5.75
C LEU A 58 -11.15 2.90 -6.69
N PRO A 59 -10.58 4.06 -7.06
CA PRO A 59 -11.18 4.91 -8.06
C PRO A 59 -11.19 4.21 -9.43
N GLU A 60 -12.16 4.57 -10.28
CA GLU A 60 -12.29 3.97 -11.61
C GLU A 60 -11.07 4.26 -12.53
N ARG A 61 -10.43 5.41 -12.33
CA ARG A 61 -9.30 5.86 -13.15
C ARG A 61 -8.15 6.31 -12.27
N PHE A 62 -6.98 5.77 -12.56
CA PHE A 62 -5.70 6.17 -11.98
C PHE A 62 -4.57 5.69 -12.88
N ASP A 63 -3.42 6.33 -12.79
CA ASP A 63 -2.26 6.04 -13.65
C ASP A 63 -1.27 5.09 -12.96
N THR A 64 -1.16 5.17 -11.64
CA THR A 64 -0.21 4.40 -10.84
C THR A 64 -0.71 4.18 -9.43
N ILE A 65 -0.21 3.16 -8.76
CA ILE A 65 -0.51 2.89 -7.35
C ILE A 65 0.73 3.03 -6.48
N CYS A 66 0.53 3.51 -5.25
CA CYS A 66 1.50 3.44 -4.17
C CYS A 66 0.78 2.86 -2.97
N ALA A 67 1.21 1.71 -2.49
CA ALA A 67 0.50 1.01 -1.42
C ALA A 67 1.43 0.51 -0.32
N CYS A 68 0.92 0.50 0.90
CA CYS A 68 1.50 -0.18 2.05
C CYS A 68 0.39 -0.82 2.89
N GLY A 69 0.72 -1.89 3.59
CA GLY A 69 -0.21 -2.61 4.45
C GLY A 69 0.04 -4.11 4.48
N PRO A 70 -0.92 -4.90 4.98
CA PRO A 70 -0.78 -6.35 5.10
C PRO A 70 -0.53 -7.04 3.74
N MET A 71 0.33 -8.05 3.74
CA MET A 71 0.70 -8.81 2.53
C MET A 71 -0.51 -9.34 1.73
N PRO A 72 -1.57 -9.90 2.35
CA PRO A 72 -2.75 -10.34 1.59
C PRO A 72 -3.43 -9.20 0.84
N MET A 73 -3.52 -8.01 1.45
CA MET A 73 -4.09 -6.83 0.82
C MET A 73 -3.24 -6.39 -0.38
N LEU A 74 -1.92 -6.30 -0.21
CA LEU A 74 -1.00 -5.90 -1.27
C LEU A 74 -1.03 -6.88 -2.45
N LYS A 75 -1.06 -8.20 -2.17
CA LYS A 75 -1.20 -9.25 -3.19
C LYS A 75 -2.51 -9.10 -3.97
N ALA A 76 -3.62 -8.91 -3.27
CA ALA A 76 -4.94 -8.73 -3.88
C ALA A 76 -5.00 -7.45 -4.74
N LEU A 77 -4.42 -6.36 -4.25
CA LEU A 77 -4.32 -5.09 -4.98
C LEU A 77 -3.50 -5.24 -6.26
N CYS A 78 -2.35 -5.90 -6.20
CA CYS A 78 -1.49 -6.15 -7.36
C CYS A 78 -2.16 -7.05 -8.40
N ALA A 79 -2.99 -7.99 -7.98
CA ALA A 79 -3.77 -8.85 -8.88
C ALA A 79 -4.97 -8.12 -9.50
N LYS A 80 -5.53 -7.11 -8.81
CA LYS A 80 -6.72 -6.38 -9.25
C LYS A 80 -6.44 -5.38 -10.37
N THR A 81 -5.23 -4.82 -10.45
CA THR A 81 -4.89 -3.77 -11.41
C THR A 81 -3.63 -4.10 -12.21
N ASP A 82 -3.67 -3.79 -13.50
CA ASP A 82 -2.53 -3.82 -14.43
C ASP A 82 -1.65 -2.56 -14.37
N LYS A 83 -2.12 -1.52 -13.66
CA LYS A 83 -1.38 -0.26 -13.54
C LYS A 83 -0.04 -0.46 -12.83
N PRO A 84 1.02 0.26 -13.26
CA PRO A 84 2.31 0.23 -12.59
C PRO A 84 2.20 0.78 -11.18
N GLY A 85 3.15 0.41 -10.32
CA GLY A 85 3.10 0.92 -8.97
C GLY A 85 4.29 0.62 -8.10
N GLN A 86 4.28 1.20 -6.91
CA GLN A 86 5.25 0.99 -5.87
C GLN A 86 4.57 0.42 -4.63
N ILE A 87 5.16 -0.63 -4.09
CA ILE A 87 4.64 -1.38 -2.96
C ILE A 87 5.67 -1.31 -1.83
N SER A 88 5.25 -0.77 -0.70
CA SER A 88 6.04 -0.81 0.52
C SER A 88 5.72 -2.10 1.27
N LEU A 89 6.69 -3.01 1.31
CA LEU A 89 6.57 -4.28 2.03
C LEU A 89 6.88 -4.08 3.52
N GLU A 90 6.16 -4.80 4.35
CA GLU A 90 6.43 -4.94 5.76
C GLU A 90 6.91 -6.37 6.05
N ALA A 91 7.95 -6.50 6.85
CA ALA A 91 8.47 -7.80 7.28
C ALA A 91 8.94 -7.73 8.73
N ARG A 92 8.94 -8.86 9.41
CA ARG A 92 9.58 -8.97 10.71
C ARG A 92 11.09 -8.81 10.53
N MET A 93 11.64 -7.74 11.11
CA MET A 93 13.05 -7.41 11.02
C MET A 93 13.78 -7.82 12.30
N GLY A 94 14.77 -8.69 12.17
CA GLY A 94 15.65 -9.04 13.29
C GLY A 94 16.76 -7.99 13.46
N CYS A 95 17.62 -7.86 12.45
CA CYS A 95 18.79 -6.95 12.53
C CYS A 95 18.52 -5.52 11.98
N GLY A 96 17.59 -5.34 11.04
CA GLY A 96 17.29 -4.04 10.41
C GLY A 96 18.33 -3.52 9.41
N PHE A 97 19.47 -4.18 9.25
CA PHE A 97 20.55 -3.75 8.34
C PHE A 97 21.01 -4.79 7.31
N GLY A 98 20.29 -5.91 7.23
CA GLY A 98 20.45 -6.89 6.16
C GLY A 98 21.40 -8.06 6.45
N ALA A 99 21.86 -8.26 7.68
CA ALA A 99 22.76 -9.38 8.01
C ALA A 99 22.05 -10.71 8.25
N CYS A 100 20.91 -10.71 8.93
CA CYS A 100 20.22 -11.93 9.35
C CYS A 100 19.35 -12.60 8.29
N MET A 101 19.09 -11.95 7.16
CA MET A 101 18.25 -12.42 6.05
C MET A 101 16.76 -12.69 6.43
N GLY A 102 16.34 -12.38 7.67
CA GLY A 102 15.00 -12.70 8.18
C GLY A 102 13.83 -11.96 7.50
N CYS A 103 14.11 -10.84 6.81
CA CYS A 103 13.13 -10.05 6.06
C CYS A 103 13.25 -10.24 4.55
N THR A 104 13.73 -11.40 4.09
CA THR A 104 13.89 -11.69 2.66
C THR A 104 12.55 -11.80 1.96
N CYS A 105 12.44 -11.16 0.81
CA CYS A 105 11.35 -11.31 -0.16
C CYS A 105 11.92 -11.72 -1.52
N GLU A 106 11.15 -12.47 -2.29
CA GLU A 106 11.54 -12.90 -3.63
C GLU A 106 11.11 -11.85 -4.66
N THR A 107 12.03 -11.55 -5.58
CA THR A 107 11.79 -10.64 -6.69
C THR A 107 12.25 -11.24 -8.02
N THR A 108 11.86 -10.64 -9.13
CA THR A 108 12.33 -11.01 -10.47
C THR A 108 13.84 -10.85 -10.65
N HIS A 109 14.48 -10.13 -9.72
CA HIS A 109 15.94 -9.90 -9.68
C HIS A 109 16.62 -10.70 -8.56
N GLY A 110 15.98 -11.77 -8.08
CA GLY A 110 16.45 -12.59 -6.97
C GLY A 110 15.96 -12.12 -5.60
N SER A 111 16.47 -12.77 -4.56
CA SER A 111 16.06 -12.48 -3.18
C SER A 111 16.57 -11.11 -2.72
N LYS A 112 15.68 -10.31 -2.17
CA LYS A 112 15.94 -8.96 -1.62
C LYS A 112 15.56 -8.91 -0.14
N ARG A 113 16.22 -8.05 0.61
CA ARG A 113 15.95 -7.83 2.04
C ARG A 113 15.16 -6.53 2.21
N VAL A 114 13.97 -6.62 2.76
CA VAL A 114 13.09 -5.45 2.95
C VAL A 114 13.78 -4.34 3.73
N CYS A 115 14.58 -4.68 4.75
CA CYS A 115 15.26 -3.70 5.60
C CYS A 115 16.45 -2.97 4.92
N LYS A 116 17.05 -3.56 3.88
CA LYS A 116 18.27 -3.01 3.24
C LYS A 116 18.02 -2.59 1.79
N ASP A 117 17.34 -3.45 1.04
CA ASP A 117 17.13 -3.30 -0.40
C ASP A 117 15.79 -2.62 -0.73
N GLY A 118 14.86 -2.57 0.26
CA GLY A 118 13.56 -1.91 0.24
C GLY A 118 13.47 -0.74 1.24
N PRO A 119 12.31 -0.49 1.88
CA PRO A 119 11.08 -1.33 1.86
C PRO A 119 10.22 -1.20 0.61
N VAL A 120 10.50 -0.23 -0.27
CA VAL A 120 9.69 0.06 -1.45
C VAL A 120 10.27 -0.66 -2.65
N PHE A 121 9.40 -1.42 -3.32
CA PHE A 121 9.70 -2.18 -4.53
C PHE A 121 8.72 -1.81 -5.63
N THR A 122 9.09 -1.99 -6.89
CA THR A 122 8.11 -1.90 -7.97
C THR A 122 7.15 -3.09 -7.90
N LYS A 123 5.89 -2.85 -8.22
CA LYS A 123 4.86 -3.90 -8.20
C LYS A 123 5.26 -5.12 -9.05
N GLU A 124 5.89 -4.85 -10.19
CA GLU A 124 6.26 -5.82 -11.23
C GLU A 124 7.43 -6.70 -10.82
N GLU A 125 8.27 -6.25 -9.87
CA GLU A 125 9.41 -7.06 -9.43
C GLU A 125 9.08 -8.03 -8.30
N ILE A 126 7.94 -7.84 -7.59
CA ILE A 126 7.59 -8.67 -6.44
C ILE A 126 7.05 -10.03 -6.90
N LEU A 127 7.68 -11.11 -6.47
CA LEU A 127 7.18 -12.46 -6.62
C LEU A 127 6.36 -12.85 -5.38
N TRP A 128 5.06 -12.90 -5.54
CA TRP A 128 4.17 -13.22 -4.43
C TRP A 128 4.25 -14.70 -4.07
N PRO A 129 4.44 -15.05 -2.79
CA PRO A 129 4.43 -16.45 -2.38
C PRO A 129 3.13 -17.12 -2.82
N GLN A 130 3.25 -18.28 -3.44
CA GLN A 130 2.10 -19.13 -3.67
C GLN A 130 1.62 -19.62 -2.30
N GLN A 131 0.37 -19.39 -1.97
CA GLN A 131 -0.20 -20.03 -0.78
C GLN A 131 -0.27 -21.54 -1.03
N PRO A 132 0.14 -22.36 -0.04
CA PRO A 132 -0.02 -23.81 -0.13
C PRO A 132 -1.49 -24.21 -0.20
#